data_066415106b71baa14a778a2716eb74d0
#
_entry.id   066415106b71baa14a778a2716eb74d0
#
_cell.length_a   1.000
_cell.length_b   1.000
_cell.length_c   1.000
_cell.angle_alpha   90.00
_cell.angle_beta   90.00
_cell.angle_gamma   90.00
#
_symmetry.space_group_name_H-M   'P 1'
#
loop_
_entity.id
_entity.type
_entity.pdbx_description
1 polymer ?
#
loop_
_entity_poly.entity_id
_entity_poly.type
_entity_poly.pdbx_seq_one_letter_code
_entity_poly.pdbx_strand_id
1 'polypeptide(L)'
;RHSSVDAVAAEQQRFMVRVYNWMGAGLGITGVMAFYIANTPTIFNILMGNPILPIVLIVAQIGLVFWLASRVMQMSVSQATGVFLLYAGLTGITFSTLFVVYTAASITSTFLVTAGTFSAMSFYGYTTKKDLTSWGSFLFMGLIGLIIASLVNMFMQSPMLHWIITYAGVLIFVGLTAYDTQKIK
;
A
#
# COMPACT_ATOMS: atom_id res chain seq x y z
N ARG A 1 -15.39 4.22 36.56
CA ARG A 1 -14.21 4.71 35.80
C ARG A 1 -13.48 3.58 35.05
N HIS A 2 -13.28 2.38 35.64
CA HIS A 2 -12.66 1.24 34.94
C HIS A 2 -13.49 0.75 33.75
N SER A 3 -14.81 0.61 33.91
CA SER A 3 -15.70 0.12 32.84
C SER A 3 -15.71 1.00 31.56
N SER A 4 -15.51 2.30 31.70
CA SER A 4 -15.45 3.21 30.53
C SER A 4 -14.11 3.11 29.78
N VAL A 5 -13.01 2.88 30.48
CA VAL A 5 -11.67 2.67 29.87
C VAL A 5 -11.63 1.34 29.12
N ASP A 6 -12.18 0.29 29.72
CA ASP A 6 -12.25 -1.04 29.09
C ASP A 6 -13.16 -1.03 27.84
N ALA A 7 -14.27 -0.27 27.87
CA ALA A 7 -15.15 -0.11 26.72
C ALA A 7 -14.45 0.62 25.56
N VAL A 8 -13.71 1.71 25.84
CA VAL A 8 -12.94 2.43 24.83
C VAL A 8 -11.86 1.55 24.21
N ALA A 9 -11.13 0.81 25.03
CA ALA A 9 -10.09 -0.10 24.54
C ALA A 9 -10.67 -1.20 23.63
N ALA A 10 -11.82 -1.77 24.01
CA ALA A 10 -12.52 -2.76 23.20
C ALA A 10 -13.01 -2.21 21.86
N GLU A 11 -13.46 -0.95 21.83
CA GLU A 11 -13.91 -0.28 20.62
C GLU A 11 -12.75 0.03 19.67
N GLN A 12 -11.63 0.51 20.21
CA GLN A 12 -10.39 0.71 19.44
C GLN A 12 -9.90 -0.61 18.81
N GLN A 13 -9.90 -1.68 19.57
CA GLN A 13 -9.51 -2.99 19.05
C GLN A 13 -10.43 -3.47 17.92
N ARG A 14 -11.75 -3.32 18.07
CA ARG A 14 -12.73 -3.67 17.01
C ARG A 14 -12.51 -2.84 15.76
N PHE A 15 -12.22 -1.55 15.92
CA PHE A 15 -11.93 -0.66 14.79
C PHE A 15 -10.68 -1.10 14.04
N MET A 16 -9.57 -1.37 14.75
CA MET A 16 -8.33 -1.87 14.16
C MET A 16 -8.51 -3.17 13.38
N VAL A 17 -9.21 -4.15 13.98
CA VAL A 17 -9.53 -5.42 13.31
C VAL A 17 -10.33 -5.19 12.03
N ARG A 18 -11.30 -4.28 12.04
CA ARG A 18 -12.10 -3.94 10.87
C ARG A 18 -11.24 -3.31 9.76
N VAL A 19 -10.35 -2.39 10.11
CA VAL A 19 -9.43 -1.76 9.14
C VAL A 19 -8.54 -2.83 8.49
N TYR A 20 -7.90 -3.70 9.29
CA TYR A 20 -7.03 -4.75 8.75
C TYR A 20 -7.79 -5.80 7.92
N ASN A 21 -9.01 -6.13 8.29
CA ASN A 21 -9.85 -7.02 7.47
C ASN A 21 -10.15 -6.40 6.09
N TRP A 22 -10.46 -5.11 6.03
CA TRP A 22 -10.64 -4.42 4.76
C TRP A 22 -9.35 -4.31 3.95
N MET A 23 -8.22 -4.06 4.60
CA MET A 23 -6.91 -4.09 3.94
C MET A 23 -6.62 -5.48 3.35
N GLY A 24 -6.87 -6.55 4.12
CA GLY A 24 -6.73 -7.93 3.66
C GLY A 24 -7.64 -8.25 2.47
N ALA A 25 -8.90 -7.82 2.52
CA ALA A 25 -9.84 -7.98 1.40
C ALA A 25 -9.37 -7.23 0.14
N GLY A 26 -8.90 -6.00 0.30
CA GLY A 26 -8.34 -5.22 -0.82
C GLY A 26 -7.11 -5.90 -1.44
N LEU A 27 -6.17 -6.36 -0.61
CA LEU A 27 -5.01 -7.13 -1.08
C LEU A 27 -5.40 -8.43 -1.77
N GLY A 28 -6.41 -9.14 -1.26
CA GLY A 28 -6.97 -10.33 -1.90
C GLY A 28 -7.50 -10.05 -3.30
N ILE A 29 -8.29 -8.99 -3.45
CA ILE A 29 -8.82 -8.56 -4.76
C ILE A 29 -7.66 -8.18 -5.70
N THR A 30 -6.69 -7.42 -5.21
CA THR A 30 -5.48 -7.05 -5.99
C THR A 30 -4.75 -8.31 -6.47
N GLY A 31 -4.51 -9.28 -5.59
CA GLY A 31 -3.81 -10.51 -5.92
C GLY A 31 -4.57 -11.39 -6.92
N VAL A 32 -5.87 -11.59 -6.72
CA VAL A 32 -6.74 -12.36 -7.64
C VAL A 32 -6.79 -11.70 -9.01
N MET A 33 -6.98 -10.38 -9.06
CA MET A 33 -7.01 -9.64 -10.32
C MET A 33 -5.66 -9.71 -11.05
N ALA A 34 -4.55 -9.52 -10.33
CA ALA A 34 -3.21 -9.61 -10.90
C ALA A 34 -2.93 -11.00 -11.48
N PHE A 35 -3.27 -12.05 -10.73
CA PHE A 35 -3.11 -13.43 -11.17
C PHE A 35 -3.98 -13.74 -12.40
N TYR A 36 -5.25 -13.33 -12.38
CA TYR A 36 -6.18 -13.56 -13.49
C TYR A 36 -5.70 -12.90 -14.78
N ILE A 37 -5.32 -11.62 -14.71
CA ILE A 37 -4.84 -10.87 -15.89
C ILE A 37 -3.53 -11.47 -16.42
N ALA A 38 -2.58 -11.81 -15.54
CA ALA A 38 -1.30 -12.40 -15.94
C ALA A 38 -1.47 -13.76 -16.66
N ASN A 39 -2.49 -14.56 -16.27
CA ASN A 39 -2.79 -15.85 -16.86
C ASN A 39 -3.75 -15.77 -18.07
N THR A 40 -4.14 -14.57 -18.50
CA THR A 40 -5.00 -14.35 -19.66
C THR A 40 -4.25 -13.51 -20.70
N PRO A 41 -3.44 -14.14 -21.60
CA PRO A 41 -2.53 -13.44 -22.51
C PRO A 41 -3.23 -12.38 -23.38
N THR A 42 -4.46 -12.68 -23.82
CA THR A 42 -5.24 -11.75 -24.65
C THR A 42 -5.51 -10.44 -23.90
N ILE A 43 -5.99 -10.53 -22.65
CA ILE A 43 -6.29 -9.36 -21.83
C ILE A 43 -4.99 -8.63 -21.45
N PHE A 44 -3.96 -9.39 -21.03
CA PHE A 44 -2.66 -8.84 -20.69
C PHE A 44 -2.07 -8.04 -21.85
N ASN A 45 -2.07 -8.58 -23.06
CA ASN A 45 -1.54 -7.91 -24.25
C ASN A 45 -2.33 -6.66 -24.64
N ILE A 46 -3.66 -6.67 -24.47
CA ILE A 46 -4.48 -5.45 -24.69
C ILE A 46 -4.10 -4.36 -23.71
N LEU A 47 -3.93 -4.70 -22.43
CA LEU A 47 -3.68 -3.74 -21.35
C LEU A 47 -2.23 -3.26 -21.31
N MET A 48 -1.28 -4.16 -21.55
CA MET A 48 0.16 -3.89 -21.37
C MET A 48 0.92 -3.77 -22.69
N GLY A 49 0.35 -4.24 -23.80
CA GLY A 49 0.95 -4.11 -25.14
C GLY A 49 0.92 -2.71 -25.72
N ASN A 50 0.06 -1.84 -25.19
CA ASN A 50 0.03 -0.42 -25.56
C ASN A 50 0.82 0.38 -24.51
N PRO A 51 1.87 1.13 -24.89
CA PRO A 51 2.70 1.85 -23.94
C PRO A 51 1.95 2.98 -23.17
N ILE A 52 0.83 3.43 -23.69
CA ILE A 52 0.04 4.51 -23.07
C ILE A 52 -0.86 3.97 -21.94
N LEU A 53 -1.45 2.78 -22.10
CA LEU A 53 -2.40 2.22 -21.14
C LEU A 53 -1.84 2.04 -19.72
N PRO A 54 -0.63 1.48 -19.53
CA PRO A 54 -0.03 1.40 -18.18
C PRO A 54 0.15 2.78 -17.52
N ILE A 55 0.52 3.80 -18.31
CA ILE A 55 0.67 5.16 -17.80
C ILE A 55 -0.69 5.72 -17.36
N VAL A 56 -1.72 5.53 -18.19
CA VAL A 56 -3.09 5.95 -17.85
C VAL A 56 -3.58 5.24 -16.58
N LEU A 57 -3.30 3.95 -16.43
CA LEU A 57 -3.65 3.19 -15.22
C LEU A 57 -2.98 3.76 -13.97
N ILE A 58 -1.69 4.07 -14.03
CA ILE A 58 -0.95 4.66 -12.91
C ILE A 58 -1.53 6.04 -12.57
N VAL A 59 -1.73 6.90 -13.55
CA VAL A 59 -2.31 8.24 -13.35
C VAL A 59 -3.72 8.15 -12.76
N ALA A 60 -4.54 7.22 -13.25
CA ALA A 60 -5.89 7.00 -12.73
C ALA A 60 -5.86 6.53 -11.27
N GLN A 61 -4.95 5.63 -10.91
CA GLN A 61 -4.79 5.15 -9.52
C GLN A 61 -4.36 6.30 -8.58
N ILE A 62 -3.39 7.10 -8.99
CA ILE A 62 -2.94 8.27 -8.22
C ILE A 62 -4.10 9.26 -8.05
N GLY A 63 -4.80 9.58 -9.14
CA GLY A 63 -5.96 10.46 -9.11
C GLY A 63 -7.07 9.95 -8.20
N LEU A 64 -7.33 8.64 -8.23
CA LEU A 64 -8.35 8.00 -7.40
C LEU A 64 -8.00 8.05 -5.91
N VAL A 65 -6.73 7.87 -5.54
CA VAL A 65 -6.26 8.00 -4.15
C VAL A 65 -6.44 9.44 -3.66
N PHE A 66 -6.00 10.44 -4.43
CA PHE A 66 -6.17 11.84 -4.03
C PHE A 66 -7.64 12.24 -3.95
N TRP A 67 -8.46 11.78 -4.89
CA TRP A 67 -9.89 12.04 -4.88
C TRP A 67 -10.56 11.38 -3.66
N LEU A 68 -10.26 10.12 -3.37
CA LEU A 68 -10.79 9.42 -2.20
C LEU A 68 -10.33 10.11 -0.89
N ALA A 69 -9.04 10.42 -0.75
CA ALA A 69 -8.50 11.08 0.44
C ALA A 69 -9.14 12.44 0.70
N SER A 70 -9.44 13.20 -0.36
CA SER A 70 -10.06 14.53 -0.25
C SER A 70 -11.58 14.48 0.04
N ARG A 71 -12.26 13.41 -0.34
CA ARG A 71 -13.72 13.31 -0.29
C ARG A 71 -14.26 12.29 0.69
N VAL A 72 -13.41 11.44 1.28
CA VAL A 72 -13.83 10.32 2.13
C VAL A 72 -14.76 10.75 3.28
N MET A 73 -14.54 11.91 3.88
CA MET A 73 -15.37 12.44 4.96
C MET A 73 -16.77 12.90 4.51
N GLN A 74 -16.99 13.06 3.21
CA GLN A 74 -18.27 13.51 2.61
C GLN A 74 -19.00 12.34 1.90
N MET A 75 -18.34 11.17 1.81
CA MET A 75 -18.90 10.00 1.13
C MET A 75 -19.70 9.13 2.09
N SER A 76 -20.70 8.44 1.54
CA SER A 76 -21.30 7.31 2.24
C SER A 76 -20.30 6.15 2.34
N VAL A 77 -20.48 5.29 3.35
CA VAL A 77 -19.63 4.09 3.53
C VAL A 77 -19.65 3.22 2.27
N SER A 78 -20.80 3.07 1.63
CA SER A 78 -20.93 2.29 0.39
C SER A 78 -20.13 2.88 -0.77
N GLN A 79 -20.15 4.20 -0.92
CA GLN A 79 -19.37 4.89 -1.96
C GLN A 79 -17.87 4.74 -1.70
N ALA A 80 -17.41 4.99 -0.47
CA ALA A 80 -16.00 4.85 -0.12
C ALA A 80 -15.51 3.41 -0.32
N THR A 81 -16.32 2.43 0.07
CA THR A 81 -16.03 1.01 -0.16
C THR A 81 -15.94 0.67 -1.65
N GLY A 82 -16.90 1.14 -2.46
CA GLY A 82 -16.89 0.91 -3.91
C GLY A 82 -15.64 1.47 -4.58
N VAL A 83 -15.24 2.69 -4.21
CA VAL A 83 -14.02 3.33 -4.73
C VAL A 83 -12.76 2.59 -4.28
N PHE A 84 -12.71 2.12 -3.04
CA PHE A 84 -11.61 1.32 -2.53
C PHE A 84 -11.47 -0.01 -3.29
N LEU A 85 -12.57 -0.71 -3.55
CA LEU A 85 -12.57 -1.97 -4.31
C LEU A 85 -12.16 -1.74 -5.77
N LEU A 86 -12.61 -0.65 -6.38
CA LEU A 86 -12.18 -0.25 -7.72
C LEU A 86 -10.67 0.01 -7.75
N TYR A 87 -10.14 0.75 -6.77
CA TYR A 87 -8.71 1.00 -6.65
C TYR A 87 -7.93 -0.31 -6.48
N ALA A 88 -8.39 -1.23 -5.62
CA ALA A 88 -7.77 -2.53 -5.43
C ALA A 88 -7.73 -3.36 -6.73
N GLY A 89 -8.80 -3.33 -7.52
CA GLY A 89 -8.86 -3.98 -8.83
C GLY A 89 -7.89 -3.37 -9.84
N LEU A 90 -7.86 -2.04 -9.96
CA LEU A 90 -6.92 -1.33 -10.84
C LEU A 90 -5.46 -1.60 -10.46
N THR A 91 -5.16 -1.63 -9.16
CA THR A 91 -3.83 -2.00 -8.66
C THR A 91 -3.47 -3.42 -9.05
N GLY A 92 -4.43 -4.35 -8.99
CA GLY A 92 -4.24 -5.72 -9.46
C GLY A 92 -3.91 -5.80 -10.94
N ILE A 93 -4.58 -5.02 -11.80
CA ILE A 93 -4.25 -4.94 -13.22
C ILE A 93 -2.79 -4.49 -13.41
N THR A 94 -2.37 -3.44 -12.73
CA THR A 94 -0.98 -2.93 -12.81
C THR A 94 0.02 -3.98 -12.30
N PHE A 95 -0.29 -4.67 -11.20
CA PHE A 95 0.56 -5.69 -10.60
C PHE A 95 0.59 -7.01 -11.37
N SER A 96 -0.27 -7.22 -12.36
CA SER A 96 -0.21 -8.39 -13.23
C SER A 96 1.15 -8.54 -13.93
N THR A 97 1.83 -7.42 -14.21
CA THR A 97 3.19 -7.43 -14.78
C THR A 97 4.21 -8.13 -13.89
N LEU A 98 4.04 -8.08 -12.56
CA LEU A 98 4.93 -8.74 -11.62
C LEU A 98 4.89 -10.26 -11.78
N PHE A 99 3.72 -10.83 -12.05
CA PHE A 99 3.55 -12.27 -12.27
C PHE A 99 4.16 -12.77 -13.59
N VAL A 100 4.39 -11.86 -14.54
CA VAL A 100 5.05 -12.18 -15.82
C VAL A 100 6.57 -12.03 -15.70
N VAL A 101 7.03 -11.04 -14.92
CA VAL A 101 8.47 -10.71 -14.79
C VAL A 101 9.17 -11.56 -13.72
N TYR A 102 8.47 -11.86 -12.62
CA TYR A 102 9.05 -12.56 -11.46
C TYR A 102 8.51 -13.98 -11.34
N THR A 103 9.34 -14.88 -10.79
CA THR A 103 8.92 -16.24 -10.49
C THR A 103 7.93 -16.30 -9.34
N ALA A 104 7.04 -17.28 -9.33
CA ALA A 104 6.10 -17.50 -8.23
C ALA A 104 6.80 -17.66 -6.88
N ALA A 105 7.97 -18.31 -6.83
CA ALA A 105 8.76 -18.45 -5.61
C ALA A 105 9.27 -17.09 -5.10
N SER A 106 9.73 -16.21 -5.99
CA SER A 106 10.18 -14.86 -5.63
C SER A 106 9.03 -14.01 -5.10
N ILE A 107 7.86 -14.04 -5.76
CA ILE A 107 6.66 -13.33 -5.31
C ILE A 107 6.22 -13.83 -3.93
N THR A 108 6.16 -15.15 -3.74
CA THR A 108 5.72 -15.76 -2.48
C THR A 108 6.69 -15.41 -1.34
N SER A 109 7.99 -15.52 -1.54
CA SER A 109 8.99 -15.20 -0.51
C SER A 109 8.95 -13.72 -0.12
N THR A 110 8.85 -12.83 -1.10
CA THR A 110 8.72 -11.39 -0.87
C THR A 110 7.44 -11.07 -0.10
N PHE A 111 6.32 -11.69 -0.49
CA PHE A 111 5.05 -11.53 0.21
C PHE A 111 5.13 -11.97 1.68
N LEU A 112 5.70 -13.12 1.96
CA LEU A 112 5.83 -13.64 3.33
C LEU A 112 6.73 -12.75 4.20
N VAL A 113 7.87 -12.32 3.67
CA VAL A 113 8.78 -11.40 4.37
C VAL A 113 8.10 -10.07 4.65
N THR A 114 7.40 -9.52 3.65
CA THR A 114 6.68 -8.25 3.80
C THR A 114 5.53 -8.37 4.79
N ALA A 115 4.74 -9.45 4.74
CA ALA A 115 3.66 -9.70 5.68
C ALA A 115 4.17 -9.86 7.12
N GLY A 116 5.30 -10.57 7.31
CA GLY A 116 5.95 -10.71 8.62
C GLY A 116 6.46 -9.37 9.15
N THR A 117 7.14 -8.58 8.32
CA THR A 117 7.63 -7.24 8.68
C THR A 117 6.49 -6.29 9.00
N PHE A 118 5.44 -6.28 8.18
CA PHE A 118 4.23 -5.48 8.40
C PHE A 118 3.57 -5.84 9.74
N SER A 119 3.39 -7.13 10.02
CA SER A 119 2.78 -7.61 11.26
C SER A 119 3.60 -7.19 12.49
N ALA A 120 4.92 -7.35 12.44
CA ALA A 120 5.83 -6.96 13.52
C ALA A 120 5.78 -5.45 13.78
N MET A 121 5.82 -4.63 12.72
CA MET A 121 5.80 -3.16 12.85
C MET A 121 4.43 -2.63 13.24
N SER A 122 3.34 -3.26 12.79
CA SER A 122 1.98 -2.96 13.25
C SER A 122 1.83 -3.28 14.74
N PHE A 123 2.33 -4.42 15.17
CA PHE A 123 2.32 -4.77 16.61
C PHE A 123 3.15 -3.78 17.43
N TYR A 124 4.33 -3.39 16.95
CA TYR A 124 5.15 -2.37 17.60
C TYR A 124 4.42 -1.03 17.68
N GLY A 125 3.87 -0.53 16.57
CA GLY A 125 3.11 0.72 16.53
C GLY A 125 1.90 0.72 17.47
N TYR A 126 1.21 -0.43 17.57
CA TYR A 126 0.08 -0.61 18.48
C TYR A 126 0.48 -0.61 19.96
N THR A 127 1.59 -1.24 20.32
CA THR A 127 2.02 -1.45 21.72
C THR A 127 2.92 -0.34 22.24
N THR A 128 3.64 0.38 21.38
CA THR A 128 4.60 1.39 21.82
C THR A 128 3.91 2.54 22.56
N LYS A 129 4.60 3.01 23.61
CA LYS A 129 4.23 4.21 24.38
C LYS A 129 4.94 5.46 23.88
N LYS A 130 5.92 5.31 22.98
CA LYS A 130 6.64 6.45 22.39
C LYS A 130 5.73 7.15 21.38
N ASP A 131 5.70 8.47 21.40
CA ASP A 131 5.02 9.25 20.37
C ASP A 131 5.83 9.19 19.07
N LEU A 132 5.23 8.62 18.03
CA LEU A 132 5.84 8.46 16.71
C LEU A 132 5.51 9.63 15.76
N THR A 133 4.81 10.67 16.21
CA THR A 133 4.36 11.80 15.37
C THR A 133 5.52 12.50 14.67
N SER A 134 6.60 12.80 15.43
CA SER A 134 7.81 13.40 14.85
C SER A 134 8.50 12.52 13.83
N TRP A 135 8.53 11.20 14.07
CA TRP A 135 9.05 10.21 13.13
C TRP A 135 8.21 10.13 11.87
N GLY A 136 6.88 10.17 12.01
CA GLY A 136 5.96 10.16 10.88
C GLY A 136 6.21 11.33 9.92
N SER A 137 6.37 12.52 10.45
CA SER A 137 6.68 13.72 9.65
C SER A 137 8.04 13.61 8.94
N PHE A 138 9.07 13.13 9.64
CA PHE A 138 10.39 12.90 9.06
C PHE A 138 10.35 11.84 7.95
N LEU A 139 9.69 10.72 8.19
CA LEU A 139 9.56 9.63 7.21
C LEU A 139 8.73 10.05 6.00
N PHE A 140 7.70 10.87 6.20
CA PHE A 140 6.91 11.40 5.09
C PHE A 140 7.73 12.34 4.20
N MET A 141 8.58 13.17 4.80
CA MET A 141 9.54 13.99 4.06
C MET A 141 10.53 13.12 3.28
N GLY A 142 11.01 12.04 3.90
CA GLY A 142 11.85 11.03 3.26
C GLY A 142 11.14 10.35 2.07
N LEU A 143 9.85 10.07 2.19
CA LEU A 143 9.03 9.50 1.11
C LEU A 143 8.96 10.45 -0.11
N ILE A 144 8.74 11.74 0.13
CA ILE A 144 8.76 12.74 -0.95
C ILE A 144 10.13 12.77 -1.63
N GLY A 145 11.22 12.79 -0.84
CA GLY A 145 12.58 12.73 -1.37
C GLY A 145 12.83 11.47 -2.20
N LEU A 146 12.30 10.32 -1.76
CA LEU A 146 12.40 9.05 -2.48
C LEU A 146 11.67 9.10 -3.84
N ILE A 147 10.49 9.71 -3.89
CA ILE A 147 9.73 9.90 -5.14
C ILE A 147 10.54 10.76 -6.11
N ILE A 148 11.09 11.88 -5.63
CA ILE A 148 11.92 12.76 -6.45
C ILE A 148 13.17 12.02 -6.96
N ALA A 149 13.87 11.29 -6.08
CA ALA A 149 15.03 10.49 -6.44
C ALA A 149 14.69 9.42 -7.48
N SER A 150 13.51 8.78 -7.36
CA SER A 150 13.03 7.79 -8.33
C SER A 150 12.78 8.41 -9.70
N LEU A 151 12.17 9.60 -9.76
CA LEU A 151 11.96 10.34 -11.01
C LEU A 151 13.30 10.74 -11.65
N VAL A 152 14.23 11.23 -10.86
CA VAL A 152 15.58 11.57 -11.34
C VAL A 152 16.30 10.32 -11.88
N ASN A 153 16.20 9.19 -11.15
CA ASN A 153 16.86 7.95 -11.57
C ASN A 153 16.25 7.34 -12.85
N MET A 154 14.99 7.66 -13.15
CA MET A 154 14.37 7.24 -14.42
C MET A 154 15.14 7.82 -15.64
N PHE A 155 15.70 9.01 -15.49
CA PHE A 155 16.54 9.64 -16.54
C PHE A 155 18.03 9.27 -16.42
N MET A 156 18.55 9.18 -15.19
CA MET A 156 19.98 8.89 -14.96
C MET A 156 20.32 7.41 -15.12
N GLN A 157 19.36 6.50 -14.91
CA GLN A 157 19.54 5.04 -14.97
C GLN A 157 20.73 4.54 -14.15
N SER A 158 21.01 5.18 -13.02
CA SER A 158 22.13 4.85 -12.15
C SER A 158 21.81 3.61 -11.30
N PRO A 159 22.57 2.50 -11.42
CA PRO A 159 22.38 1.32 -10.58
C PRO A 159 22.59 1.61 -9.08
N MET A 160 23.56 2.46 -8.76
CA MET A 160 23.85 2.85 -7.38
C MET A 160 22.67 3.59 -6.77
N LEU A 161 22.11 4.57 -7.49
CA LEU A 161 20.95 5.32 -7.03
C LEU A 161 19.72 4.41 -6.89
N HIS A 162 19.54 3.44 -7.79
CA HIS A 162 18.48 2.43 -7.69
C HIS A 162 18.57 1.64 -6.38
N TRP A 163 19.74 1.16 -5.98
CA TRP A 163 19.93 0.44 -4.73
C TRP A 163 19.67 1.32 -3.50
N ILE A 164 20.12 2.58 -3.51
CA ILE A 164 19.88 3.53 -2.43
C ILE A 164 18.38 3.76 -2.26
N ILE A 165 17.65 4.01 -3.36
CA ILE A 165 16.19 4.20 -3.36
C ILE A 165 15.48 2.96 -2.79
N THR A 166 15.90 1.77 -3.19
CA THR A 166 15.30 0.51 -2.75
C THR A 166 15.44 0.31 -1.25
N TYR A 167 16.67 0.42 -0.71
CA TYR A 167 16.89 0.23 0.73
C TYR A 167 16.25 1.34 1.57
N ALA A 168 16.40 2.60 1.15
CA ALA A 168 15.76 3.73 1.84
C ALA A 168 14.23 3.59 1.82
N GLY A 169 13.65 3.14 0.70
CA GLY A 169 12.23 2.90 0.56
C GLY A 169 11.72 1.88 1.55
N VAL A 170 12.37 0.72 1.66
CA VAL A 170 11.98 -0.31 2.64
C VAL A 170 12.00 0.26 4.06
N LEU A 171 13.07 0.95 4.46
CA LEU A 171 13.19 1.52 5.81
C LEU A 171 12.10 2.58 6.09
N ILE A 172 11.82 3.44 5.12
CA ILE A 172 10.78 4.47 5.24
C ILE A 172 9.41 3.82 5.38
N PHE A 173 9.06 2.85 4.54
CA PHE A 173 7.75 2.18 4.61
C PHE A 173 7.58 1.35 5.88
N VAL A 174 8.63 0.68 6.35
CA VAL A 174 8.63 -0.04 7.64
C VAL A 174 8.33 0.93 8.80
N GLY A 175 9.01 2.08 8.82
CA GLY A 175 8.77 3.11 9.84
C GLY A 175 7.37 3.73 9.76
N LEU A 176 6.89 4.03 8.54
CA LEU A 176 5.54 4.55 8.31
C LEU A 176 4.46 3.55 8.75
N THR A 177 4.67 2.24 8.58
CA THR A 177 3.73 1.22 9.06
C THR A 177 3.51 1.31 10.57
N ALA A 178 4.58 1.49 11.35
CA ALA A 178 4.47 1.67 12.81
C ALA A 178 3.74 2.97 13.17
N TYR A 179 4.09 4.06 12.49
CA TYR A 179 3.46 5.37 12.68
C TYR A 179 1.96 5.33 12.34
N ASP A 180 1.60 4.80 11.18
CA ASP A 180 0.20 4.73 10.74
C ASP A 180 -0.64 3.84 11.67
N THR A 181 -0.08 2.71 12.13
CA THR A 181 -0.75 1.85 13.11
C THR A 181 -0.99 2.59 14.43
N GLN A 182 -0.02 3.38 14.91
CA GLN A 182 -0.21 4.20 16.11
C GLN A 182 -1.26 5.28 15.88
N LYS A 183 -1.30 5.89 14.72
CA LYS A 183 -2.26 6.95 14.36
C LYS A 183 -3.70 6.45 14.25
N ILE A 184 -3.89 5.19 13.84
CA ILE A 184 -5.22 4.56 13.74
C ILE A 184 -5.72 4.10 15.12
N LYS A 185 -4.82 3.81 16.06
CA LYS A 185 -5.11 3.42 17.46
C LYS A 185 -5.76 4.54 18.25
#